data_454106d8e82de32bb0d39b08e89b959b
#
_entry.id   454106d8e82de32bb0d39b08e89b959b
#
_cell.length_a   1.000
_cell.length_b   1.000
_cell.length_c   1.000
_cell.angle_alpha   90.00
_cell.angle_beta   90.00
_cell.angle_gamma   90.00
#
_symmetry.space_group_name_H-M   'P 1'
#
loop_
_entity.id
_entity.type
_entity.pdbx_description
1 polymer ?
#
loop_
_entity_poly.entity_id
_entity_poly.type
_entity_poly.pdbx_seq_one_letter_code
_entity_poly.pdbx_strand_id
1 'polypeptide(L)'
;MTIPEIRATVFDHPVLIVTCPRGWEAEARQELRRALPDAQVESLYIGGNIIVLLAGPLQVALEALRAARTSVVAHVTPVAFRLQIGRGREWLDGMREAAKLYLSPPDPERSFMVAVDRRGEHSFTSQEAALAIADAFVDGGKPRVDLNSPEQVLSVEMYQDVVFMGMNEAADLLRKELRRMRRWAPGERPVNRAALKLREAIEEFGLELPRDGRALDLGAAPGGWTAELAGQMAEVVAVDNADLDERVAALPNVTHLRLRTEDLDPEEMGQFDLLVNDMNMEPVQSAKLLCELAPLLRPGGLAVMTIKFVTRHRRRHMVDASAALERCYEDVRIAAMPHNAKETTAVMRRKAELPGREGSAAGL
;
A
#
# COMPACT_ATOMS: atom_id res chain seq x y z
N MET A 1 -26.18 -32.78 3.48
CA MET A 1 -25.02 -32.53 4.37
C MET A 1 -25.56 -31.90 5.65
N THR A 2 -25.06 -32.32 6.81
CA THR A 2 -25.47 -31.72 8.09
C THR A 2 -24.74 -30.37 8.23
N ILE A 3 -25.50 -29.31 8.47
CA ILE A 3 -24.93 -27.98 8.73
C ILE A 3 -24.14 -28.05 10.04
N PRO A 4 -22.88 -27.55 10.10
CA PRO A 4 -22.10 -27.53 11.33
C PRO A 4 -22.78 -26.66 12.40
N GLU A 5 -22.50 -26.95 13.66
CA GLU A 5 -22.94 -26.10 14.80
C GLU A 5 -22.33 -24.70 14.66
N ILE A 6 -23.18 -23.67 14.55
CA ILE A 6 -22.76 -22.29 14.37
C ILE A 6 -22.39 -21.69 15.73
N ARG A 7 -21.09 -21.45 15.97
CA ARG A 7 -20.57 -20.74 17.14
C ARG A 7 -20.10 -19.35 16.75
N ALA A 8 -21.04 -18.42 16.82
CA ALA A 8 -20.78 -17.01 16.50
C ALA A 8 -20.75 -16.14 17.76
N THR A 9 -19.97 -15.08 17.71
CA THR A 9 -19.98 -13.97 18.69
C THR A 9 -20.32 -12.68 17.95
N VAL A 10 -21.49 -12.14 18.22
CA VAL A 10 -21.90 -10.81 17.74
C VAL A 10 -21.22 -9.75 18.60
N PHE A 11 -20.78 -8.67 17.99
CA PHE A 11 -20.11 -7.58 18.70
C PHE A 11 -21.15 -6.54 19.17
N ASP A 12 -21.07 -6.18 20.46
CA ASP A 12 -21.93 -5.14 21.05
C ASP A 12 -21.46 -3.71 20.69
N HIS A 13 -20.22 -3.58 20.22
CA HIS A 13 -19.60 -2.33 19.80
C HIS A 13 -19.02 -2.48 18.38
N PRO A 14 -18.84 -1.38 17.63
CA PRO A 14 -18.23 -1.47 16.31
C PRO A 14 -16.81 -2.03 16.39
N VAL A 15 -16.51 -2.98 15.53
CA VAL A 15 -15.21 -3.65 15.43
C VAL A 15 -14.66 -3.49 14.01
N LEU A 16 -13.37 -3.22 13.92
CA LEU A 16 -12.65 -3.14 12.64
C LEU A 16 -11.63 -4.28 12.56
N ILE A 17 -11.58 -4.92 11.43
CA ILE A 17 -10.41 -5.70 11.03
C ILE A 17 -9.52 -4.81 10.17
N VAL A 18 -8.27 -4.66 10.59
CA VAL A 18 -7.28 -3.83 9.93
C VAL A 18 -6.16 -4.71 9.42
N THR A 19 -5.81 -4.56 8.15
CA THR A 19 -4.67 -5.27 7.58
C THR A 19 -3.48 -4.34 7.37
N CYS A 20 -2.29 -4.90 7.50
CA CYS A 20 -1.01 -4.22 7.20
C CYS A 20 -0.05 -5.22 6.56
N PRO A 21 1.05 -4.78 5.95
CA PRO A 21 2.08 -5.69 5.49
C PRO A 21 2.62 -6.52 6.65
N ARG A 22 2.86 -7.82 6.39
CA ARG A 22 3.34 -8.75 7.42
C ARG A 22 4.66 -8.28 8.01
N GLY A 23 4.74 -8.26 9.35
CA GLY A 23 5.88 -7.77 10.11
C GLY A 23 5.87 -6.27 10.38
N TRP A 24 4.76 -5.58 10.04
CA TRP A 24 4.52 -4.16 10.32
C TRP A 24 3.42 -3.94 11.37
N GLU A 25 3.02 -4.98 12.07
CA GLU A 25 1.89 -4.95 13.01
C GLU A 25 2.16 -3.99 14.18
N ALA A 26 3.40 -3.83 14.60
CA ALA A 26 3.75 -2.93 15.69
C ALA A 26 3.56 -1.46 15.28
N GLU A 27 4.03 -1.10 14.09
CA GLU A 27 3.89 0.23 13.50
C GLU A 27 2.42 0.53 13.20
N ALA A 28 1.70 -0.40 12.60
CA ALA A 28 0.28 -0.24 12.31
C ALA A 28 -0.55 -0.03 13.60
N ARG A 29 -0.29 -0.81 14.66
CA ARG A 29 -0.96 -0.59 15.96
C ARG A 29 -0.67 0.80 16.54
N GLN A 30 0.52 1.32 16.33
CA GLN A 30 0.88 2.64 16.81
C GLN A 30 0.21 3.76 16.00
N GLU A 31 0.09 3.60 14.68
CA GLU A 31 -0.69 4.50 13.83
C GLU A 31 -2.17 4.50 14.25
N LEU A 32 -2.74 3.30 14.44
CA LEU A 32 -4.13 3.14 14.89
C LEU A 32 -4.39 3.77 16.26
N ARG A 33 -3.52 3.56 17.26
CA ARG A 33 -3.66 4.17 18.58
C ARG A 33 -3.55 5.69 18.59
N ARG A 34 -2.84 6.27 17.61
CA ARG A 34 -2.82 7.74 17.46
C ARG A 34 -4.08 8.27 16.81
N ALA A 35 -4.57 7.58 15.77
CA ALA A 35 -5.79 7.98 15.08
C ALA A 35 -7.04 7.73 15.94
N LEU A 36 -7.00 6.69 16.79
CA LEU A 36 -8.12 6.21 17.60
C LEU A 36 -7.64 5.98 19.05
N PRO A 37 -7.42 7.04 19.84
CA PRO A 37 -6.81 6.93 21.16
C PRO A 37 -7.62 6.13 22.17
N ASP A 38 -8.94 6.11 22.03
CA ASP A 38 -9.87 5.41 22.93
C ASP A 38 -10.19 3.96 22.49
N ALA A 39 -9.63 3.51 21.35
CA ALA A 39 -9.88 2.17 20.85
C ALA A 39 -8.92 1.13 21.47
N GLN A 40 -9.42 -0.09 21.66
CA GLN A 40 -8.57 -1.23 21.99
C GLN A 40 -8.01 -1.81 20.69
N VAL A 41 -6.68 -1.89 20.60
CA VAL A 41 -5.97 -2.32 19.39
C VAL A 41 -5.11 -3.54 19.71
N GLU A 42 -5.47 -4.69 19.15
CA GLU A 42 -4.86 -5.98 19.40
C GLU A 42 -4.41 -6.65 18.09
N SER A 43 -3.36 -7.48 18.16
CA SER A 43 -2.94 -8.28 17.00
C SER A 43 -3.77 -9.56 16.92
N LEU A 44 -4.16 -9.93 15.70
CA LEU A 44 -4.70 -11.26 15.43
C LEU A 44 -3.56 -12.28 15.29
N TYR A 45 -3.88 -13.57 15.44
CA TYR A 45 -2.92 -14.69 15.38
C TYR A 45 -2.13 -14.78 14.07
N ILE A 46 -2.72 -14.29 12.99
CA ILE A 46 -2.10 -14.32 11.66
C ILE A 46 -1.46 -12.96 11.38
N GLY A 47 -0.15 -12.96 11.13
CA GLY A 47 0.62 -11.75 10.87
C GLY A 47 0.05 -10.88 9.77
N GLY A 48 0.12 -9.57 9.96
CA GLY A 48 -0.45 -8.55 9.08
C GLY A 48 -1.91 -8.21 9.39
N ASN A 49 -2.49 -8.70 10.50
CA ASN A 49 -3.87 -8.44 10.86
C ASN A 49 -4.00 -7.95 12.29
N ILE A 50 -4.89 -6.99 12.48
CA ILE A 50 -5.16 -6.30 13.74
C ILE A 50 -6.67 -6.21 13.91
N ILE A 51 -7.16 -6.46 15.12
CA ILE A 51 -8.53 -6.17 15.51
C ILE A 51 -8.56 -4.88 16.32
N VAL A 52 -9.52 -4.02 16.02
CA VAL A 52 -9.74 -2.73 16.69
C VAL A 52 -11.17 -2.71 17.22
N LEU A 53 -11.31 -2.62 18.53
CA LEU A 53 -12.60 -2.47 19.20
C LEU A 53 -12.80 -0.99 19.48
N LEU A 54 -13.86 -0.41 18.92
CA LEU A 54 -14.14 1.01 19.04
C LEU A 54 -14.97 1.31 20.29
N ALA A 55 -14.59 2.36 21.02
CA ALA A 55 -15.38 2.87 22.14
C ALA A 55 -16.53 3.80 21.71
N GLY A 56 -16.47 4.31 20.46
CA GLY A 56 -17.43 5.28 19.91
C GLY A 56 -18.02 4.88 18.56
N PRO A 57 -18.76 5.79 17.91
CA PRO A 57 -19.43 5.53 16.64
C PRO A 57 -18.45 5.18 15.50
N LEU A 58 -18.84 4.22 14.66
CA LEU A 58 -18.07 3.77 13.51
C LEU A 58 -17.66 4.92 12.58
N GLN A 59 -18.57 5.81 12.22
CA GLN A 59 -18.32 6.88 11.25
C GLN A 59 -17.22 7.85 11.75
N VAL A 60 -17.24 8.19 13.04
CA VAL A 60 -16.21 9.05 13.66
C VAL A 60 -14.82 8.38 13.55
N ALA A 61 -14.75 7.08 13.80
CA ALA A 61 -13.50 6.33 13.68
C ALA A 61 -13.01 6.26 12.23
N LEU A 62 -13.90 6.03 11.26
CA LEU A 62 -13.55 5.99 9.84
C LEU A 62 -13.08 7.36 9.32
N GLU A 63 -13.70 8.45 9.74
CA GLU A 63 -13.27 9.82 9.43
C GLU A 63 -11.87 10.11 10.01
N ALA A 64 -11.65 9.74 11.27
CA ALA A 64 -10.33 9.87 11.91
C ALA A 64 -9.24 9.07 11.16
N LEU A 65 -9.55 7.84 10.74
CA LEU A 65 -8.63 7.01 9.96
C LEU A 65 -8.37 7.55 8.55
N ARG A 66 -9.37 8.15 7.88
CA ARG A 66 -9.19 8.83 6.59
C ARG A 66 -8.30 10.06 6.73
N ALA A 67 -8.49 10.84 7.80
CA ALA A 67 -7.68 12.03 8.09
C ALA A 67 -6.24 11.66 8.53
N ALA A 68 -6.09 10.54 9.24
CA ALA A 68 -4.79 10.04 9.65
C ALA A 68 -4.03 9.49 8.44
N ARG A 69 -3.03 10.21 7.94
CA ARG A 69 -2.14 9.76 6.85
C ARG A 69 -1.33 8.55 7.29
N THR A 70 -1.99 7.37 7.33
CA THR A 70 -1.35 6.13 7.76
C THR A 70 -0.36 5.62 6.71
N SER A 71 0.83 5.20 7.15
CA SER A 71 1.91 4.72 6.27
C SER A 71 1.85 3.22 6.02
N VAL A 72 1.33 2.46 7.00
CA VAL A 72 1.36 0.98 6.96
C VAL A 72 -0.01 0.31 7.08
N VAL A 73 -1.06 1.04 7.46
CA VAL A 73 -2.44 0.53 7.44
C VAL A 73 -2.88 0.33 5.99
N ALA A 74 -3.31 -0.89 5.64
CA ALA A 74 -3.68 -1.28 4.28
C ALA A 74 -5.18 -1.19 4.01
N HIS A 75 -5.93 -2.00 4.74
CA HIS A 75 -7.37 -2.08 4.63
C HIS A 75 -7.97 -1.93 6.01
N VAL A 76 -9.15 -1.32 6.08
CA VAL A 76 -9.97 -1.24 7.27
C VAL A 76 -11.35 -1.74 6.90
N THR A 77 -11.79 -2.80 7.55
CA THR A 77 -13.04 -3.51 7.28
C THR A 77 -13.90 -3.55 8.54
N PRO A 78 -15.02 -2.85 8.60
CA PRO A 78 -15.96 -3.01 9.69
C PRO A 78 -16.58 -4.41 9.69
N VAL A 79 -16.75 -5.01 10.87
CA VAL A 79 -17.32 -6.34 11.04
C VAL A 79 -18.34 -6.37 12.16
N ALA A 80 -19.40 -7.17 11.98
CA ALA A 80 -20.52 -7.27 12.91
C ALA A 80 -20.39 -8.47 13.87
N PHE A 81 -19.79 -9.55 13.41
CA PHE A 81 -19.62 -10.75 14.22
C PHE A 81 -18.39 -11.55 13.79
N ARG A 82 -17.98 -12.47 14.64
CA ARG A 82 -17.01 -13.52 14.33
C ARG A 82 -17.65 -14.91 14.41
N LEU A 83 -17.19 -15.82 13.57
CA LEU A 83 -17.62 -17.20 13.51
C LEU A 83 -16.41 -18.12 13.60
N GLN A 84 -16.48 -19.15 14.45
CA GLN A 84 -15.51 -20.24 14.45
C GLN A 84 -15.86 -21.22 13.35
N ILE A 85 -14.89 -21.57 12.51
CA ILE A 85 -15.07 -22.52 11.40
C ILE A 85 -14.04 -23.65 11.44
N GLY A 86 -14.30 -24.71 10.68
CA GLY A 86 -13.30 -25.72 10.31
C GLY A 86 -12.80 -25.53 8.90
N ARG A 87 -12.03 -26.49 8.41
CA ARG A 87 -11.39 -26.44 7.07
C ARG A 87 -12.21 -27.07 5.94
N GLY A 88 -13.24 -27.84 6.30
CA GLY A 88 -14.04 -28.63 5.37
C GLY A 88 -15.05 -27.80 4.59
N ARG A 89 -15.53 -28.37 3.48
CA ARG A 89 -16.51 -27.71 2.57
C ARG A 89 -17.87 -27.51 3.21
N GLU A 90 -18.22 -28.28 4.26
CA GLU A 90 -19.45 -28.13 5.06
C GLU A 90 -19.59 -26.73 5.67
N TRP A 91 -18.49 -26.02 5.84
CA TRP A 91 -18.48 -24.66 6.36
C TRP A 91 -18.95 -23.61 5.35
N LEU A 92 -19.05 -23.93 4.07
CA LEU A 92 -19.73 -23.07 3.11
C LEU A 92 -21.20 -22.87 3.48
N ASP A 93 -21.90 -23.93 3.88
CA ASP A 93 -23.27 -23.86 4.38
C ASP A 93 -23.32 -23.17 5.75
N GLY A 94 -22.37 -23.46 6.65
CA GLY A 94 -22.28 -22.81 7.95
C GLY A 94 -22.10 -21.30 7.86
N MET A 95 -21.25 -20.82 6.96
CA MET A 95 -21.04 -19.38 6.71
C MET A 95 -22.28 -18.71 6.09
N ARG A 96 -22.95 -19.39 5.15
CA ARG A 96 -24.22 -18.92 4.58
C ARG A 96 -25.28 -18.72 5.65
N GLU A 97 -25.50 -19.72 6.51
CA GLU A 97 -26.49 -19.64 7.58
C GLU A 97 -26.12 -18.57 8.62
N ALA A 98 -24.83 -18.45 8.98
CA ALA A 98 -24.37 -17.39 9.88
C ALA A 98 -24.61 -15.99 9.29
N ALA A 99 -24.35 -15.78 8.01
CA ALA A 99 -24.62 -14.51 7.33
C ALA A 99 -26.13 -14.18 7.39
N LYS A 100 -27.00 -15.17 7.12
CA LYS A 100 -28.46 -15.01 7.19
C LYS A 100 -28.98 -14.69 8.59
N LEU A 101 -28.35 -15.27 9.62
CA LEU A 101 -28.77 -15.08 11.02
C LEU A 101 -28.32 -13.76 11.63
N TYR A 102 -27.13 -13.29 11.26
CA TYR A 102 -26.43 -12.20 11.98
C TYR A 102 -26.19 -10.92 11.15
N LEU A 103 -26.49 -10.92 9.85
CA LEU A 103 -26.40 -9.72 9.01
C LEU A 103 -27.76 -9.30 8.50
N SER A 104 -27.93 -7.99 8.34
CA SER A 104 -29.06 -7.46 7.60
C SER A 104 -28.92 -7.81 6.12
N PRO A 105 -30.01 -8.14 5.41
CA PRO A 105 -29.95 -8.34 3.98
C PRO A 105 -29.53 -7.04 3.26
N PRO A 106 -28.83 -7.16 2.12
CA PRO A 106 -28.54 -5.99 1.29
C PRO A 106 -29.82 -5.38 0.74
N ASP A 107 -29.81 -4.08 0.50
CA ASP A 107 -30.89 -3.38 -0.19
C ASP A 107 -30.96 -3.89 -1.65
N PRO A 108 -32.10 -4.46 -2.08
CA PRO A 108 -32.24 -5.04 -3.42
C PRO A 108 -32.18 -4.01 -4.56
N GLU A 109 -32.45 -2.72 -4.28
CA GLU A 109 -32.38 -1.64 -5.26
C GLU A 109 -30.94 -1.17 -5.55
N ARG A 110 -29.98 -1.59 -4.72
CA ARG A 110 -28.58 -1.16 -4.78
C ARG A 110 -27.65 -2.31 -5.23
N SER A 111 -26.53 -1.92 -5.83
CA SER A 111 -25.53 -2.90 -6.24
C SER A 111 -24.79 -3.49 -5.04
N PHE A 112 -24.42 -4.77 -5.18
CA PHE A 112 -23.91 -5.59 -4.08
C PHE A 112 -22.77 -6.49 -4.54
N MET A 113 -21.82 -6.75 -3.63
CA MET A 113 -20.84 -7.85 -3.78
C MET A 113 -20.51 -8.51 -2.44
N VAL A 114 -20.05 -9.75 -2.51
CA VAL A 114 -19.39 -10.44 -1.40
C VAL A 114 -17.88 -10.42 -1.63
N ALA A 115 -17.15 -9.78 -0.73
CA ALA A 115 -15.70 -9.69 -0.77
C ALA A 115 -15.07 -10.62 0.27
N VAL A 116 -14.37 -11.66 -0.19
CA VAL A 116 -13.72 -12.65 0.68
C VAL A 116 -12.22 -12.50 0.65
N ASP A 117 -11.63 -12.07 1.76
CA ASP A 117 -10.18 -12.15 2.00
C ASP A 117 -9.88 -13.38 2.85
N ARG A 118 -9.29 -14.40 2.24
CA ARG A 118 -9.06 -15.70 2.86
C ARG A 118 -7.57 -15.97 3.08
N ARG A 119 -7.21 -16.21 4.33
CA ARG A 119 -5.86 -16.59 4.75
C ARG A 119 -5.94 -17.89 5.56
N GLY A 120 -5.19 -18.88 5.10
CA GLY A 120 -5.20 -20.22 5.69
C GLY A 120 -5.52 -21.31 4.67
N GLU A 121 -5.54 -22.54 5.14
CA GLU A 121 -5.79 -23.73 4.34
C GLU A 121 -7.23 -24.21 4.52
N HIS A 122 -8.02 -24.15 3.45
CA HIS A 122 -9.40 -24.60 3.42
C HIS A 122 -9.62 -25.43 2.15
N SER A 123 -10.53 -26.38 2.20
CA SER A 123 -10.92 -27.25 1.06
C SER A 123 -11.87 -26.54 0.06
N PHE A 124 -11.99 -25.22 0.17
CA PHE A 124 -12.77 -24.37 -0.74
C PHE A 124 -12.00 -23.09 -1.08
N THR A 125 -12.39 -22.47 -2.17
CA THR A 125 -11.81 -21.19 -2.66
C THR A 125 -12.55 -19.98 -2.09
N SER A 126 -11.95 -18.78 -2.20
CA SER A 126 -12.63 -17.53 -1.84
C SER A 126 -13.88 -17.29 -2.72
N GLN A 127 -13.84 -17.71 -3.98
CA GLN A 127 -14.99 -17.60 -4.89
C GLN A 127 -16.15 -18.51 -4.47
N GLU A 128 -15.87 -19.76 -4.09
CA GLU A 128 -16.90 -20.68 -3.59
C GLU A 128 -17.52 -20.16 -2.29
N ALA A 129 -16.72 -19.60 -1.39
CA ALA A 129 -17.23 -18.97 -0.18
C ALA A 129 -18.10 -17.74 -0.49
N ALA A 130 -17.67 -16.88 -1.42
CA ALA A 130 -18.44 -15.70 -1.82
C ALA A 130 -19.81 -16.09 -2.43
N LEU A 131 -19.84 -17.10 -3.30
CA LEU A 131 -21.09 -17.60 -3.90
C LEU A 131 -22.01 -18.20 -2.83
N ALA A 132 -21.48 -19.06 -1.96
CA ALA A 132 -22.29 -19.69 -0.90
C ALA A 132 -22.89 -18.64 0.05
N ILE A 133 -22.12 -17.61 0.42
CA ILE A 133 -22.61 -16.55 1.30
C ILE A 133 -23.62 -15.63 0.57
N ALA A 134 -23.40 -15.33 -0.71
CA ALA A 134 -24.36 -14.55 -1.50
C ALA A 134 -25.74 -15.24 -1.57
N ASP A 135 -25.78 -16.56 -1.60
CA ASP A 135 -27.02 -17.35 -1.61
C ASP A 135 -27.84 -17.17 -0.32
N ALA A 136 -27.27 -16.65 0.77
CA ALA A 136 -28.02 -16.33 1.98
C ALA A 136 -29.13 -15.30 1.76
N PHE A 137 -29.00 -14.46 0.74
CA PHE A 137 -29.87 -13.29 0.51
C PHE A 137 -30.70 -13.37 -0.76
N VAL A 138 -30.77 -14.56 -1.38
CA VAL A 138 -31.52 -14.76 -2.65
C VAL A 138 -33.04 -14.61 -2.45
N ASP A 139 -33.55 -15.01 -1.28
CA ASP A 139 -34.99 -15.04 -0.99
C ASP A 139 -35.62 -13.64 -0.84
N GLY A 140 -34.82 -12.60 -0.55
CA GLY A 140 -35.26 -11.20 -0.36
C GLY A 140 -35.26 -10.35 -1.62
N GLY A 141 -35.05 -10.94 -2.80
CA GLY A 141 -34.77 -10.22 -4.04
C GLY A 141 -33.27 -10.22 -4.34
N LYS A 142 -32.88 -10.53 -5.58
CA LYS A 142 -31.44 -10.53 -5.94
C LYS A 142 -30.96 -9.10 -6.16
N PRO A 143 -30.13 -8.54 -5.29
CA PRO A 143 -29.50 -7.27 -5.60
C PRO A 143 -28.61 -7.41 -6.87
N ARG A 144 -28.46 -6.33 -7.60
CA ARG A 144 -27.59 -6.32 -8.77
C ARG A 144 -26.13 -6.54 -8.35
N VAL A 145 -25.53 -7.62 -8.83
CA VAL A 145 -24.10 -7.89 -8.54
C VAL A 145 -23.23 -6.96 -9.36
N ASP A 146 -22.36 -6.21 -8.69
CA ASP A 146 -21.32 -5.38 -9.30
C ASP A 146 -20.00 -5.65 -8.59
N LEU A 147 -19.04 -6.26 -9.32
CA LEU A 147 -17.73 -6.61 -8.76
C LEU A 147 -16.70 -5.48 -8.86
N ASN A 148 -17.01 -4.42 -9.62
CA ASN A 148 -16.08 -3.32 -9.86
C ASN A 148 -16.40 -2.09 -9.00
N SER A 149 -17.69 -1.72 -8.90
CA SER A 149 -18.14 -0.53 -8.19
C SER A 149 -19.44 -0.81 -7.40
N PRO A 150 -19.38 -1.74 -6.44
CA PRO A 150 -20.55 -2.05 -5.61
C PRO A 150 -20.86 -0.88 -4.68
N GLU A 151 -22.15 -0.68 -4.38
CA GLU A 151 -22.59 0.27 -3.36
C GLU A 151 -22.59 -0.35 -1.97
N GLN A 152 -22.86 -1.67 -1.89
CA GLN A 152 -22.89 -2.44 -0.67
C GLN A 152 -21.91 -3.64 -0.77
N VAL A 153 -21.21 -3.91 0.31
CA VAL A 153 -20.22 -4.98 0.37
C VAL A 153 -20.42 -5.84 1.61
N LEU A 154 -20.73 -7.11 1.43
CA LEU A 154 -20.56 -8.09 2.49
C LEU A 154 -19.09 -8.47 2.55
N SER A 155 -18.42 -8.00 3.58
CA SER A 155 -17.01 -8.27 3.81
C SER A 155 -16.84 -9.54 4.64
N VAL A 156 -15.92 -10.40 4.19
CA VAL A 156 -15.58 -11.69 4.84
C VAL A 156 -14.07 -11.75 5.00
N GLU A 157 -13.63 -11.59 6.23
CA GLU A 157 -12.21 -11.69 6.60
C GLU A 157 -11.98 -13.06 7.27
N MET A 158 -11.30 -13.95 6.57
CA MET A 158 -11.13 -15.34 6.98
C MET A 158 -9.69 -15.63 7.38
N TYR A 159 -9.50 -16.05 8.62
CA TYR A 159 -8.20 -16.33 9.20
C TYR A 159 -8.17 -17.73 9.80
N GLN A 160 -7.65 -18.69 9.07
CA GLN A 160 -7.53 -20.09 9.45
C GLN A 160 -8.90 -20.68 9.84
N ASP A 161 -9.22 -20.68 11.13
CA ASP A 161 -10.42 -21.26 11.75
C ASP A 161 -11.40 -20.19 12.27
N VAL A 162 -11.17 -18.91 11.98
CA VAL A 162 -12.02 -17.80 12.37
C VAL A 162 -12.40 -16.95 11.16
N VAL A 163 -13.67 -16.61 11.06
CA VAL A 163 -14.22 -15.70 10.04
C VAL A 163 -14.87 -14.50 10.73
N PHE A 164 -14.60 -13.33 10.22
CA PHE A 164 -15.29 -12.09 10.58
C PHE A 164 -16.13 -11.64 9.41
N MET A 165 -17.37 -11.23 9.67
CA MET A 165 -18.26 -10.76 8.62
C MET A 165 -18.93 -9.45 9.01
N GLY A 166 -19.19 -8.62 7.99
CA GLY A 166 -19.93 -7.37 8.14
C GLY A 166 -20.62 -6.97 6.83
N MET A 167 -21.82 -6.43 6.91
CA MET A 167 -22.49 -5.77 5.81
C MET A 167 -22.13 -4.28 5.87
N ASN A 168 -21.53 -3.76 4.82
CA ASN A 168 -20.93 -2.43 4.81
C ASN A 168 -21.41 -1.61 3.61
N GLU A 169 -21.49 -0.30 3.77
CA GLU A 169 -21.42 0.61 2.65
C GLU A 169 -20.02 0.52 2.02
N ALA A 170 -19.91 0.53 0.70
CA ALA A 170 -18.59 0.49 0.05
C ALA A 170 -17.71 1.68 0.48
N ALA A 171 -18.32 2.84 0.75
CA ALA A 171 -17.63 4.02 1.25
C ALA A 171 -17.04 3.85 2.66
N ASP A 172 -17.52 2.91 3.45
CA ASP A 172 -17.01 2.63 4.80
C ASP A 172 -15.79 1.70 4.79
N LEU A 173 -15.50 1.09 3.67
CA LEU A 173 -14.32 0.28 3.51
C LEU A 173 -13.13 1.17 3.12
N LEU A 174 -12.15 1.26 4.01
CA LEU A 174 -10.90 1.90 3.65
C LEU A 174 -10.01 0.86 2.99
N ARG A 175 -10.10 0.75 1.69
CA ARG A 175 -9.26 -0.14 0.87
C ARG A 175 -8.28 0.71 0.08
N LYS A 176 -7.00 0.54 0.38
CA LYS A 176 -5.97 0.97 -0.54
C LYS A 176 -5.89 -0.12 -1.61
N GLU A 177 -6.48 0.13 -2.77
CA GLU A 177 -6.65 -0.87 -3.86
C GLU A 177 -5.36 -1.54 -4.28
N LEU A 178 -4.23 -0.89 -4.06
CA LEU A 178 -2.91 -1.27 -4.51
C LEU A 178 -2.20 -2.31 -3.64
N ARG A 179 -2.77 -2.75 -2.53
CA ARG A 179 -2.08 -3.72 -1.66
C ARG A 179 -2.33 -5.18 -2.02
N ARG A 180 -2.90 -5.44 -3.20
CA ARG A 180 -2.77 -6.76 -3.84
C ARG A 180 -1.41 -6.81 -4.52
N MET A 181 -0.58 -7.78 -4.12
CA MET A 181 0.69 -8.04 -4.80
C MET A 181 0.46 -8.12 -6.32
N ARG A 182 0.90 -7.12 -7.06
CA ARG A 182 0.81 -7.12 -8.51
C ARG A 182 1.61 -8.27 -9.07
N ARG A 183 1.05 -8.89 -10.10
CA ARG A 183 1.75 -9.87 -10.92
C ARG A 183 2.00 -9.25 -12.28
N TRP A 184 3.07 -9.69 -12.90
CA TRP A 184 3.33 -9.36 -14.29
C TRP A 184 2.18 -9.81 -15.18
N ALA A 185 1.85 -9.04 -16.19
CA ALA A 185 0.90 -9.46 -17.19
C ALA A 185 1.44 -10.69 -17.95
N PRO A 186 0.57 -11.60 -18.42
CA PRO A 186 1.01 -12.71 -19.24
C PRO A 186 1.84 -12.23 -20.43
N GLY A 187 3.06 -12.75 -20.58
CA GLY A 187 4.00 -12.35 -21.64
C GLY A 187 4.91 -11.16 -21.32
N GLU A 188 4.68 -10.45 -20.24
CA GLU A 188 5.56 -9.38 -19.78
C GLU A 188 6.89 -9.96 -19.25
N ARG A 189 8.01 -9.40 -19.71
CA ARG A 189 9.37 -9.80 -19.30
C ARG A 189 10.07 -8.64 -18.61
N PRO A 190 9.81 -8.43 -17.31
CA PRO A 190 10.44 -7.36 -16.57
C PRO A 190 11.95 -7.59 -16.43
N VAL A 191 12.69 -6.51 -16.26
CA VAL A 191 14.12 -6.54 -15.94
C VAL A 191 14.31 -7.16 -14.54
N ASN A 192 13.58 -6.64 -13.58
CA ASN A 192 13.53 -7.14 -12.22
C ASN A 192 12.21 -6.73 -11.54
N ARG A 193 11.97 -7.26 -10.33
CA ARG A 193 10.76 -6.94 -9.58
C ARG A 193 10.73 -5.53 -8.98
N ALA A 194 11.84 -4.78 -9.02
CA ALA A 194 11.87 -3.40 -8.51
C ALA A 194 10.94 -2.48 -9.31
N ALA A 195 10.73 -2.76 -10.60
CA ALA A 195 9.76 -2.04 -11.43
C ALA A 195 8.34 -2.04 -10.81
N LEU A 196 7.94 -3.13 -10.14
CA LEU A 196 6.64 -3.21 -9.47
C LEU A 196 6.53 -2.24 -8.29
N LYS A 197 7.62 -1.94 -7.58
CA LYS A 197 7.61 -0.94 -6.51
C LYS A 197 7.28 0.46 -7.04
N LEU A 198 7.87 0.83 -8.19
CA LEU A 198 7.61 2.13 -8.80
C LEU A 198 6.17 2.21 -9.33
N ARG A 199 5.67 1.17 -10.01
CA ARG A 199 4.26 1.10 -10.42
C ARG A 199 3.30 1.23 -9.24
N GLU A 200 3.57 0.51 -8.15
CA GLU A 200 2.78 0.61 -6.93
C GLU A 200 2.84 2.02 -6.32
N ALA A 201 4.00 2.69 -6.35
CA ALA A 201 4.13 4.06 -5.88
C ALA A 201 3.32 5.04 -6.74
N ILE A 202 3.43 4.94 -8.07
CA ILE A 202 2.68 5.79 -9.01
C ILE A 202 1.18 5.69 -8.72
N GLU A 203 0.67 4.49 -8.51
CA GLU A 203 -0.76 4.26 -8.28
C GLU A 203 -1.19 4.61 -6.85
N GLU A 204 -0.46 4.15 -5.81
CA GLU A 204 -0.80 4.42 -4.40
C GLU A 204 -0.87 5.91 -4.09
N PHE A 205 0.04 6.67 -4.68
CA PHE A 205 0.13 8.11 -4.43
C PHE A 205 -0.59 8.95 -5.51
N GLY A 206 -1.17 8.31 -6.54
CA GLY A 206 -1.83 9.00 -7.64
C GLY A 206 -0.89 9.93 -8.38
N LEU A 207 0.34 9.45 -8.73
CA LEU A 207 1.32 10.29 -9.37
C LEU A 207 1.02 10.44 -10.86
N GLU A 208 0.94 11.67 -11.31
CA GLU A 208 0.89 12.01 -12.73
C GLU A 208 2.30 12.33 -13.21
N LEU A 209 2.86 11.45 -14.03
CA LEU A 209 4.18 11.65 -14.63
C LEU A 209 4.05 12.46 -15.92
N PRO A 210 4.84 13.56 -16.09
CA PRO A 210 4.77 14.36 -17.30
C PRO A 210 5.35 13.58 -18.50
N ARG A 211 4.54 13.32 -19.50
CA ARG A 211 4.93 12.54 -20.68
C ARG A 211 6.11 13.15 -21.45
N ASP A 212 6.16 14.49 -21.51
CA ASP A 212 7.23 15.24 -22.16
C ASP A 212 8.37 15.60 -21.18
N GLY A 213 8.34 15.01 -19.98
CA GLY A 213 9.27 15.31 -18.91
C GLY A 213 10.54 14.46 -18.95
N ARG A 214 11.52 14.89 -18.15
CA ARG A 214 12.81 14.22 -17.93
C ARG A 214 12.86 13.59 -16.55
N ALA A 215 13.32 12.35 -16.44
CA ALA A 215 13.54 11.65 -15.18
C ALA A 215 15.03 11.39 -14.93
N LEU A 216 15.43 11.47 -13.66
CA LEU A 216 16.73 11.04 -13.16
C LEU A 216 16.55 9.82 -12.25
N ASP A 217 17.16 8.70 -12.61
CA ASP A 217 17.11 7.43 -11.87
C ASP A 217 18.47 7.15 -11.21
N LEU A 218 18.53 7.25 -9.89
CA LEU A 218 19.74 7.06 -9.08
C LEU A 218 19.83 5.63 -8.56
N GLY A 219 20.98 4.98 -8.79
CA GLY A 219 21.17 3.56 -8.49
C GLY A 219 20.35 2.69 -9.44
N ALA A 220 20.39 3.02 -10.72
CA ALA A 220 19.49 2.50 -11.74
C ALA A 220 19.64 1.01 -12.03
N ALA A 221 20.87 0.44 -11.93
CA ALA A 221 21.14 -0.92 -12.37
C ALA A 221 20.34 -1.99 -11.57
N PRO A 222 19.82 -3.01 -12.26
CA PRO A 222 19.90 -3.33 -13.68
C PRO A 222 18.87 -2.62 -14.58
N GLY A 223 18.10 -1.62 -14.09
CA GLY A 223 17.23 -0.80 -14.92
C GLY A 223 15.73 -1.07 -14.78
N GLY A 224 15.29 -1.64 -13.65
CA GLY A 224 13.86 -1.91 -13.44
C GLY A 224 13.00 -0.64 -13.40
N TRP A 225 13.43 0.37 -12.66
CA TRP A 225 12.77 1.67 -12.61
C TRP A 225 12.98 2.46 -13.89
N THR A 226 14.20 2.44 -14.42
CA THR A 226 14.54 3.06 -15.73
C THR A 226 13.59 2.60 -16.83
N ALA A 227 13.37 1.28 -16.98
CA ALA A 227 12.47 0.73 -17.99
C ALA A 227 11.01 1.17 -17.81
N GLU A 228 10.56 1.22 -16.55
CA GLU A 228 9.20 1.68 -16.22
C GLU A 228 8.99 3.16 -16.55
N LEU A 229 9.99 4.00 -16.25
CA LEU A 229 9.97 5.42 -16.56
C LEU A 229 10.10 5.67 -18.06
N ALA A 230 10.95 4.93 -18.78
CA ALA A 230 11.11 5.07 -20.21
C ALA A 230 9.83 4.78 -21.01
N GLY A 231 8.92 3.95 -20.47
CA GLY A 231 7.60 3.74 -21.04
C GLY A 231 6.61 4.88 -20.85
N GLN A 232 6.91 5.87 -20.01
CA GLN A 232 5.97 6.90 -19.57
C GLN A 232 6.48 8.33 -19.79
N MET A 233 7.79 8.55 -19.89
CA MET A 233 8.43 9.87 -19.97
C MET A 233 9.30 10.02 -21.22
N ALA A 234 9.56 11.26 -21.63
CA ALA A 234 10.29 11.54 -22.86
C ALA A 234 11.78 11.18 -22.78
N GLU A 235 12.40 11.37 -21.61
CA GLU A 235 13.83 11.11 -21.40
C GLU A 235 14.06 10.55 -20.00
N VAL A 236 14.92 9.55 -19.90
CA VAL A 236 15.39 8.98 -18.63
C VAL A 236 16.89 8.96 -18.59
N VAL A 237 17.47 9.66 -17.63
CA VAL A 237 18.89 9.59 -17.32
C VAL A 237 19.09 8.61 -16.17
N ALA A 238 19.72 7.50 -16.45
CA ALA A 238 19.99 6.44 -15.50
C ALA A 238 21.45 6.54 -15.00
N VAL A 239 21.62 6.63 -13.68
CA VAL A 239 22.93 6.80 -13.04
C VAL A 239 23.24 5.57 -12.21
N ASP A 240 24.24 4.82 -12.59
CA ASP A 240 24.78 3.70 -11.84
C ASP A 240 26.19 3.34 -12.37
N ASN A 241 27.10 2.92 -11.51
CA ASN A 241 28.41 2.43 -11.91
C ASN A 241 28.39 0.99 -12.47
N ALA A 242 27.30 0.24 -12.21
CA ALA A 242 27.05 -1.08 -12.79
C ALA A 242 26.29 -0.97 -14.11
N ASP A 243 26.35 -2.03 -14.92
CA ASP A 243 25.69 -2.03 -16.24
C ASP A 243 24.16 -2.19 -16.12
N LEU A 244 23.43 -1.49 -16.98
CA LEU A 244 22.02 -1.76 -17.21
C LEU A 244 21.83 -3.06 -18.00
N ASP A 245 20.68 -3.69 -17.84
CA ASP A 245 20.20 -4.75 -18.74
C ASP A 245 20.24 -4.25 -20.18
N GLU A 246 20.75 -5.06 -21.12
CA GLU A 246 20.91 -4.67 -22.53
C GLU A 246 19.61 -4.18 -23.15
N ARG A 247 18.47 -4.73 -22.75
CA ARG A 247 17.14 -4.30 -23.23
C ARG A 247 16.78 -2.88 -22.79
N VAL A 248 17.26 -2.46 -21.61
CA VAL A 248 17.03 -1.11 -21.07
C VAL A 248 18.00 -0.13 -21.69
N ALA A 249 19.28 -0.49 -21.78
CA ALA A 249 20.32 0.33 -22.41
C ALA A 249 20.04 0.61 -23.88
N ALA A 250 19.29 -0.28 -24.56
CA ALA A 250 18.89 -0.12 -25.96
C ALA A 250 17.65 0.77 -26.17
N LEU A 251 16.99 1.24 -25.11
CA LEU A 251 15.82 2.12 -25.24
C LEU A 251 16.25 3.51 -25.78
N PRO A 252 15.56 4.06 -26.79
CA PRO A 252 16.02 5.27 -27.49
C PRO A 252 15.97 6.54 -26.64
N ASN A 253 15.19 6.52 -25.55
CA ASN A 253 15.01 7.64 -24.61
C ASN A 253 15.73 7.41 -23.28
N VAL A 254 16.64 6.44 -23.20
CA VAL A 254 17.43 6.16 -22.00
C VAL A 254 18.89 6.56 -22.25
N THR A 255 19.43 7.38 -21.36
CA THR A 255 20.86 7.71 -21.32
C THR A 255 21.45 7.11 -20.04
N HIS A 256 22.40 6.20 -20.17
CA HIS A 256 23.11 5.62 -19.03
C HIS A 256 24.42 6.38 -18.75
N LEU A 257 24.50 6.98 -17.58
CA LEU A 257 25.71 7.57 -17.04
C LEU A 257 26.38 6.56 -16.11
N ARG A 258 27.45 5.96 -16.59
CA ARG A 258 28.19 4.91 -15.85
C ARG A 258 29.16 5.54 -14.84
N LEU A 259 28.58 6.09 -13.77
CA LEU A 259 29.33 6.75 -12.70
C LEU A 259 28.59 6.59 -11.37
N ARG A 260 29.24 6.95 -10.27
CA ARG A 260 28.58 7.00 -8.97
C ARG A 260 27.73 8.25 -8.86
N THR A 261 26.67 8.18 -8.07
CA THR A 261 25.79 9.34 -7.84
C THR A 261 26.54 10.53 -7.22
N GLU A 262 27.56 10.27 -6.40
CA GLU A 262 28.39 11.29 -5.77
C GLU A 262 29.33 12.02 -6.77
N ASP A 263 29.58 11.40 -7.93
CA ASP A 263 30.43 11.95 -9.00
C ASP A 263 29.63 12.74 -10.04
N LEU A 264 28.28 12.88 -9.83
CA LEU A 264 27.44 13.70 -10.70
C LEU A 264 27.82 15.17 -10.61
N ASP A 265 28.00 15.80 -11.75
CA ASP A 265 28.08 17.26 -11.85
C ASP A 265 26.69 17.86 -12.11
N PRO A 266 26.05 18.49 -11.08
CA PRO A 266 24.73 19.06 -11.25
C PRO A 266 24.63 20.16 -12.32
N GLU A 267 25.74 20.84 -12.64
CA GLU A 267 25.74 21.94 -13.62
C GLU A 267 25.62 21.42 -15.06
N GLU A 268 26.09 20.19 -15.31
CA GLU A 268 26.03 19.54 -16.62
C GLU A 268 24.69 18.84 -16.89
N MET A 269 23.90 18.56 -15.85
CA MET A 269 22.71 17.69 -15.96
C MET A 269 21.46 18.40 -16.46
N GLY A 270 21.35 19.71 -16.28
CA GLY A 270 20.10 20.44 -16.49
C GLY A 270 19.04 20.08 -15.44
N GLN A 271 17.78 20.40 -15.71
CA GLN A 271 16.68 20.16 -14.76
C GLN A 271 15.80 18.99 -15.17
N PHE A 272 15.28 18.30 -14.17
CA PHE A 272 14.37 17.16 -14.27
C PHE A 272 12.99 17.47 -13.71
N ASP A 273 12.00 16.71 -14.13
CA ASP A 273 10.63 16.74 -13.63
C ASP A 273 10.40 15.69 -12.55
N LEU A 274 11.18 14.59 -12.60
CA LEU A 274 11.16 13.50 -11.67
C LEU A 274 12.57 13.06 -11.28
N LEU A 275 12.78 12.82 -9.98
CA LEU A 275 13.98 12.19 -9.44
C LEU A 275 13.57 10.94 -8.66
N VAL A 276 14.17 9.81 -8.99
CA VAL A 276 13.90 8.55 -8.29
C VAL A 276 15.17 7.94 -7.71
N ASN A 277 15.03 7.25 -6.55
CA ASN A 277 16.15 6.65 -5.85
C ASN A 277 15.73 5.32 -5.19
N ASP A 278 16.24 4.19 -5.71
CA ASP A 278 16.13 2.85 -5.08
C ASP A 278 17.50 2.31 -4.64
N MET A 279 18.45 3.19 -4.30
CA MET A 279 19.78 2.79 -3.85
C MET A 279 19.71 2.05 -2.50
N ASN A 280 20.63 1.10 -2.30
CA ASN A 280 20.80 0.42 -1.03
C ASN A 280 21.65 1.27 -0.07
N MET A 281 21.04 2.26 0.55
CA MET A 281 21.68 3.25 1.39
C MET A 281 20.94 3.39 2.73
N GLU A 282 21.65 3.85 3.77
CA GLU A 282 21.03 4.21 5.04
C GLU A 282 20.00 5.33 4.85
N PRO A 283 18.80 5.24 5.48
CA PRO A 283 17.67 6.14 5.23
C PRO A 283 17.97 7.63 5.29
N VAL A 284 18.66 8.08 6.34
CA VAL A 284 18.98 9.50 6.50
C VAL A 284 20.04 9.98 5.52
N GLN A 285 21.01 9.13 5.20
CA GLN A 285 22.01 9.44 4.18
C GLN A 285 21.36 9.53 2.79
N SER A 286 20.46 8.60 2.45
CA SER A 286 19.70 8.63 1.22
C SER A 286 18.83 9.91 1.11
N ALA A 287 18.17 10.31 2.21
CA ALA A 287 17.39 11.54 2.28
C ALA A 287 18.24 12.80 2.11
N LYS A 288 19.43 12.83 2.70
CA LYS A 288 20.39 13.94 2.55
C LYS A 288 20.88 14.05 1.11
N LEU A 289 21.25 12.92 0.48
CA LEU A 289 21.64 12.89 -0.93
C LEU A 289 20.54 13.44 -1.83
N LEU A 290 19.27 13.06 -1.60
CA LEU A 290 18.16 13.65 -2.35
C LEU A 290 18.04 15.16 -2.14
N CYS A 291 18.29 15.66 -0.94
CA CYS A 291 18.31 17.11 -0.69
C CYS A 291 19.47 17.82 -1.40
N GLU A 292 20.63 17.21 -1.47
CA GLU A 292 21.79 17.73 -2.21
C GLU A 292 21.52 17.84 -3.70
N LEU A 293 20.78 16.85 -4.25
CA LEU A 293 20.38 16.78 -5.65
C LEU A 293 19.03 17.48 -5.95
N ALA A 294 18.36 18.02 -4.93
CA ALA A 294 17.10 18.75 -5.13
C ALA A 294 17.20 19.92 -6.13
N PRO A 295 18.35 20.64 -6.28
CA PRO A 295 18.49 21.66 -7.32
C PRO A 295 18.32 21.13 -8.75
N LEU A 296 18.56 19.84 -9.00
CA LEU A 296 18.32 19.20 -10.30
C LEU A 296 16.83 19.04 -10.64
N LEU A 297 15.94 19.06 -9.65
CA LEU A 297 14.50 19.06 -9.89
C LEU A 297 14.00 20.48 -10.15
N ARG A 298 13.03 20.61 -11.03
CA ARG A 298 12.25 21.85 -11.15
C ARG A 298 11.45 22.13 -9.87
N PRO A 299 11.15 23.39 -9.55
CA PRO A 299 10.22 23.71 -8.46
C PRO A 299 8.91 22.95 -8.64
N GLY A 300 8.43 22.27 -7.59
CA GLY A 300 7.24 21.40 -7.64
C GLY A 300 7.48 20.03 -8.30
N GLY A 301 8.67 19.77 -8.84
CA GLY A 301 9.04 18.48 -9.40
C GLY A 301 8.93 17.35 -8.39
N LEU A 302 8.65 16.15 -8.88
CA LEU A 302 8.41 14.95 -8.04
C LEU A 302 9.73 14.28 -7.66
N ALA A 303 9.80 13.79 -6.42
CA ALA A 303 10.82 12.84 -6.00
C ALA A 303 10.20 11.58 -5.40
N VAL A 304 10.78 10.42 -5.72
CA VAL A 304 10.39 9.12 -5.19
C VAL A 304 11.63 8.41 -4.65
N MET A 305 11.58 7.92 -3.41
CA MET A 305 12.68 7.13 -2.88
C MET A 305 12.19 5.94 -2.05
N THR A 306 12.99 4.87 -2.00
CA THR A 306 12.80 3.81 -1.03
C THR A 306 13.56 4.11 0.26
N ILE A 307 12.88 3.92 1.40
CA ILE A 307 13.48 4.01 2.74
C ILE A 307 13.78 2.58 3.19
N LYS A 308 15.05 2.18 3.14
CA LYS A 308 15.49 0.80 3.44
C LYS A 308 15.87 0.66 4.91
N PHE A 309 15.28 -0.34 5.57
CA PHE A 309 15.50 -0.53 7.01
C PHE A 309 16.64 -1.50 7.27
N VAL A 310 17.73 -1.00 7.82
CA VAL A 310 18.89 -1.79 8.26
C VAL A 310 18.71 -2.36 9.67
N THR A 311 17.79 -1.79 10.47
CA THR A 311 17.54 -2.20 11.87
C THR A 311 16.05 -2.41 12.15
N ARG A 312 15.73 -2.90 13.37
CA ARG A 312 14.34 -3.10 13.82
C ARG A 312 13.60 -1.79 14.14
N HIS A 313 14.31 -0.66 14.19
CA HIS A 313 13.73 0.65 14.55
C HIS A 313 13.14 1.39 13.33
N ARG A 314 12.32 0.70 12.54
CA ARG A 314 11.74 1.18 11.26
C ARG A 314 11.11 2.55 11.39
N ARG A 315 10.30 2.75 12.43
CA ARG A 315 9.61 4.02 12.65
C ARG A 315 10.59 5.18 12.83
N ARG A 316 11.65 4.99 13.62
CA ARG A 316 12.68 6.01 13.82
C ARG A 316 13.32 6.37 12.48
N HIS A 317 13.68 5.38 11.68
CA HIS A 317 14.23 5.59 10.34
C HIS A 317 13.28 6.38 9.43
N MET A 318 11.97 6.10 9.46
CA MET A 318 10.98 6.87 8.70
C MET A 318 10.90 8.32 9.19
N VAL A 319 10.84 8.54 10.49
CA VAL A 319 10.75 9.88 11.09
C VAL A 319 12.00 10.70 10.79
N ASP A 320 13.18 10.11 11.00
CA ASP A 320 14.47 10.79 10.80
C ASP A 320 14.69 11.10 9.30
N ALA A 321 14.33 10.17 8.40
CA ALA A 321 14.39 10.38 6.95
C ALA A 321 13.37 11.43 6.49
N SER A 322 12.12 11.39 6.98
CA SER A 322 11.11 12.43 6.68
C SER A 322 11.59 13.81 7.09
N ALA A 323 12.09 13.95 8.31
CA ALA A 323 12.61 15.23 8.80
C ALA A 323 13.78 15.76 7.95
N ALA A 324 14.66 14.87 7.46
CA ALA A 324 15.73 15.26 6.56
C ALA A 324 15.18 15.71 5.19
N LEU A 325 14.21 14.98 4.62
CA LEU A 325 13.56 15.33 3.34
C LEU A 325 12.80 16.64 3.42
N GLU A 326 12.08 16.90 4.52
CA GLU A 326 11.27 18.10 4.71
C GLU A 326 12.08 19.40 4.69
N ARG A 327 13.40 19.34 4.73
CA ARG A 327 14.26 20.50 4.50
C ARG A 327 14.14 21.04 3.06
N CYS A 328 14.10 20.15 2.07
CA CYS A 328 14.13 20.48 0.65
C CYS A 328 12.82 20.16 -0.09
N TYR A 329 12.00 19.33 0.50
CA TYR A 329 10.77 18.84 -0.08
C TYR A 329 9.56 19.17 0.79
N GLU A 330 8.41 19.25 0.16
CA GLU A 330 7.09 19.39 0.79
C GLU A 330 6.21 18.21 0.38
N ASP A 331 5.06 18.07 1.01
CA ASP A 331 4.08 17.00 0.77
C ASP A 331 4.69 15.58 0.87
N VAL A 332 5.59 15.39 1.85
CA VAL A 332 6.26 14.10 2.08
C VAL A 332 5.24 13.08 2.56
N ARG A 333 4.97 12.07 1.72
CA ARG A 333 4.05 10.96 2.00
C ARG A 333 4.83 9.66 1.98
N ILE A 334 4.65 8.80 2.97
CA ILE A 334 5.36 7.53 3.10
C ILE A 334 4.34 6.40 3.20
N ALA A 335 4.53 5.33 2.44
CA ALA A 335 3.72 4.12 2.53
C ALA A 335 4.56 2.84 2.40
N ALA A 336 4.12 1.79 3.11
CA ALA A 336 4.60 0.43 2.89
C ALA A 336 3.72 -0.24 1.84
N MET A 337 4.32 -0.78 0.79
CA MET A 337 3.63 -1.41 -0.34
C MET A 337 3.96 -2.90 -0.43
N PRO A 338 3.16 -3.70 -1.18
CA PRO A 338 3.32 -5.16 -1.25
C PRO A 338 4.72 -5.63 -1.65
N HIS A 339 5.39 -4.93 -2.58
CA HIS A 339 6.73 -5.27 -3.02
C HIS A 339 7.85 -4.65 -2.15
N ASN A 340 7.49 -3.86 -1.14
CA ASN A 340 8.41 -3.32 -0.15
C ASN A 340 8.61 -4.32 1.01
N ALA A 341 9.53 -5.26 0.89
CA ALA A 341 9.73 -6.32 1.90
C ALA A 341 10.20 -5.77 3.27
N LYS A 342 11.29 -5.00 3.27
CA LYS A 342 11.89 -4.37 4.47
C LYS A 342 12.17 -2.89 4.24
N GLU A 343 11.29 -2.23 3.55
CA GLU A 343 11.41 -0.84 3.14
C GLU A 343 10.04 -0.18 3.03
N THR A 344 10.00 1.13 2.95
CA THR A 344 8.82 1.91 2.55
C THR A 344 9.20 2.80 1.37
N THR A 345 8.19 3.30 0.66
CA THR A 345 8.42 4.30 -0.39
C THR A 345 7.94 5.65 0.10
N ALA A 346 8.77 6.66 -0.08
CA ALA A 346 8.47 8.06 0.15
C ALA A 346 8.27 8.76 -1.20
N VAL A 347 7.26 9.63 -1.27
CA VAL A 347 6.96 10.50 -2.41
C VAL A 347 6.83 11.92 -1.89
N MET A 348 7.38 12.87 -2.63
CA MET A 348 7.44 14.26 -2.21
C MET A 348 7.58 15.21 -3.40
N ARG A 349 7.37 16.51 -3.17
CA ARG A 349 7.59 17.56 -4.16
C ARG A 349 8.72 18.49 -3.73
N ARG A 350 9.56 18.89 -4.68
CA ARG A 350 10.61 19.88 -4.43
C ARG A 350 9.98 21.22 -4.07
N LYS A 351 10.41 21.81 -2.95
CA LYS A 351 10.00 23.17 -2.54
C LYS A 351 10.39 24.20 -3.61
N ALA A 352 9.60 25.26 -3.75
CA ALA A 352 9.91 26.36 -4.65
C ALA A 352 11.27 27.00 -4.27
N GLU A 353 11.47 27.23 -2.98
CA GLU A 353 12.72 27.75 -2.41
C GLU A 353 13.45 26.66 -1.66
N LEU A 354 14.72 26.44 -1.95
CA LEU A 354 15.59 25.53 -1.23
C LEU A 354 16.35 26.29 -0.12
N PRO A 355 16.64 25.61 1.01
CA PRO A 355 17.50 26.23 2.02
C PRO A 355 18.85 26.57 1.39
N GLY A 356 19.38 27.75 1.74
CA GLY A 356 20.71 28.14 1.29
C GLY A 356 21.72 27.03 1.60
N ARG A 357 22.65 26.78 0.68
CA ARG A 357 23.76 25.86 0.96
C ARG A 357 24.45 26.37 2.22
N GLU A 358 24.31 25.64 3.34
CA GLU A 358 25.19 25.87 4.49
C GLU A 358 26.61 25.69 3.96
N GLY A 359 27.34 26.80 3.95
CA GLY A 359 28.67 26.85 3.38
C GLY A 359 29.49 25.67 3.93
N SER A 360 30.07 24.91 3.05
CA SER A 360 31.22 24.07 3.36
C SER A 360 32.31 25.00 3.88
N ALA A 361 32.28 25.30 5.17
CA ALA A 361 33.42 25.87 5.87
C ALA A 361 34.49 24.78 5.83
N ALA A 362 35.35 24.89 4.81
CA ALA A 362 36.63 24.23 4.81
C ALA A 362 37.33 24.63 6.13
N GLY A 363 37.30 23.73 7.11
CA GLY A 363 38.20 23.77 8.25
C GLY A 363 39.57 23.33 7.77
N LEU A 364 40.49 24.24 7.82
CA LEU A 364 41.93 24.08 7.74
C LEU A 364 42.44 22.99 8.69
#